data_7aa529cdc75a86b84b29a65e97c8c7b4
#
_entry.id   7aa529cdc75a86b84b29a65e97c8c7b4
#
_cell.length_a   1.000
_cell.length_b   1.000
_cell.length_c   1.000
_cell.angle_alpha   90.00
_cell.angle_beta   90.00
_cell.angle_gamma   90.00
#
_symmetry.space_group_name_H-M   'P 1'
#
loop_
_entity.id
_entity.type
_entity.pdbx_description
1 polymer ?
#
loop_
_entity_poly.entity_id
_entity_poly.type
_entity_poly.pdbx_seq_one_letter_code
_entity_poly.pdbx_strand_id
1 'polypeptide(L)' 'MLTAEALRNEKGPIKVLVSEPVQKENVEKYAKSQGKKPTSKEVGDEFEIVIE' A
#
# COMPACT_ATOMS: atom_id res chain seq x y z
N MET A 1 5.77 -19.70 15.36
CA MET A 1 6.88 -19.09 15.04
C MET A 1 6.86 -18.28 13.83
N LEU A 2 6.73 -18.86 12.70
CA LEU A 2 6.69 -18.10 11.48
C LEU A 2 5.53 -17.13 11.44
N THR A 3 4.45 -17.53 12.03
CA THR A 3 3.28 -16.68 12.03
C THR A 3 3.54 -15.38 12.77
N ALA A 4 4.22 -15.49 13.87
CA ALA A 4 4.52 -14.30 14.64
C ALA A 4 5.44 -13.38 13.88
N GLU A 5 6.37 -13.94 13.14
CA GLU A 5 7.25 -13.12 12.36
C GLU A 5 6.53 -12.41 11.25
N ALA A 6 5.59 -13.09 10.64
CA ALA A 6 4.82 -12.47 9.58
C ALA A 6 4.06 -11.28 10.11
N LEU A 7 3.54 -11.37 11.29
CA LEU A 7 2.82 -10.26 11.87
C LEU A 7 3.74 -9.09 12.19
N ARG A 8 4.96 -9.39 12.55
CA ARG A 8 5.87 -8.31 12.84
C ARG A 8 6.31 -7.59 11.61
N ASN A 9 6.22 -8.23 10.48
CA ASN A 9 6.64 -7.61 9.24
C ASN A 9 5.69 -6.55 8.76
N GLU A 10 4.61 -6.32 9.47
CA GLU A 10 3.72 -5.26 9.02
C GLU A 10 4.40 -3.91 9.05
N LYS A 11 5.54 -3.80 9.66
CA LYS A 11 6.25 -2.55 9.61
C LYS A 11 6.87 -2.30 8.26
N GLY A 12 7.04 -3.32 7.48
CA GLY A 12 7.65 -3.17 6.17
C GLY A 12 6.71 -2.51 5.18
N PRO A 13 7.16 -2.38 3.96
CA PRO A 13 6.34 -1.77 2.92
C PRO A 13 5.10 -2.62 2.67
N ILE A 14 3.99 -1.94 2.46
CA ILE A 14 2.72 -2.59 2.19
C ILE A 14 2.35 -2.34 0.74
N LYS A 15 2.00 -3.40 0.04
CA LYS A 15 1.58 -3.28 -1.35
C LYS A 15 0.08 -3.41 -1.45
N VAL A 16 -0.54 -2.47 -2.14
CA VAL A 16 -1.97 -2.50 -2.34
C VAL A 16 -2.24 -2.43 -3.83
N LEU A 17 -3.04 -3.35 -4.34
CA LEU A 17 -3.41 -3.34 -5.74
C LEU A 17 -4.86 -2.88 -5.86
N VAL A 18 -5.08 -1.86 -6.67
CA VAL A 18 -6.42 -1.37 -6.92
C VAL A 18 -6.62 -1.23 -8.40
N SER A 19 -7.86 -1.33 -8.84
CA SER A 19 -8.14 -1.27 -10.25
C SER A 19 -8.79 0.03 -10.68
N GLU A 20 -9.06 0.92 -9.75
CA GLU A 20 -9.71 2.19 -10.06
C GLU A 20 -8.92 3.36 -9.52
N PRO A 21 -8.85 4.45 -10.29
CA PRO A 21 -8.09 5.63 -9.84
C PRO A 21 -8.65 6.23 -8.55
N VAL A 22 -9.95 6.14 -8.35
CA VAL A 22 -10.55 6.66 -7.14
C VAL A 22 -10.02 5.92 -5.92
N GLN A 23 -9.91 4.61 -6.04
CA GLN A 23 -9.38 3.81 -4.95
C GLN A 23 -7.92 4.15 -4.69
N LYS A 24 -7.17 4.37 -5.76
CA LYS A 24 -5.77 4.74 -5.63
C LYS A 24 -5.63 6.02 -4.83
N GLU A 25 -6.44 7.02 -5.15
CA GLU A 25 -6.39 8.28 -4.43
C GLU A 25 -6.76 8.12 -2.98
N ASN A 26 -7.76 7.32 -2.70
CA ASN A 26 -8.19 7.10 -1.33
C ASN A 26 -7.09 6.46 -0.50
N VAL A 27 -6.42 5.48 -1.08
CA VAL A 27 -5.34 4.81 -0.37
C VAL A 27 -4.19 5.77 -0.12
N GLU A 28 -3.87 6.59 -1.11
CA GLU A 28 -2.80 7.55 -0.95
C GLU A 28 -3.12 8.58 0.13
N LYS A 29 -4.34 9.05 0.14
CA LYS A 29 -4.76 10.00 1.14
C LYS A 29 -4.67 9.38 2.53
N TYR A 30 -5.16 8.16 2.65
CA TYR A 30 -5.13 7.50 3.93
C TYR A 30 -3.69 7.32 4.41
N ALA A 31 -2.82 6.88 3.51
CA ALA A 31 -1.42 6.68 3.89
C ALA A 31 -0.78 7.97 4.35
N LYS A 32 -1.06 9.06 3.66
CA LYS A 32 -0.50 10.34 4.04
C LYS A 32 -1.01 10.79 5.39
N SER A 33 -2.26 10.51 5.67
CA SER A 33 -2.81 10.91 6.95
C SER A 33 -2.18 10.12 8.09
N GLN A 34 -1.61 8.97 7.78
CA GLN A 34 -0.90 8.17 8.78
C GLN A 34 0.58 8.50 8.85
N GLY A 35 1.00 9.50 8.12
CA GLY A 35 2.42 9.87 8.12
C GLY A 35 3.28 8.97 7.30
N LYS A 36 2.71 8.25 6.35
CA LYS A 36 3.47 7.34 5.52
C LYS A 36 3.67 7.91 4.14
N LYS A 37 4.50 7.25 3.36
CA LYS A 37 4.82 7.72 2.02
C LYS A 37 4.32 6.73 0.99
N PRO A 38 3.20 7.00 0.36
CA PRO A 38 2.68 6.10 -0.68
C PRO A 38 3.36 6.38 -2.01
N THR A 39 3.67 5.32 -2.71
CA THR A 39 4.22 5.40 -4.05
C THR A 39 3.35 4.53 -4.94
N SER A 40 2.84 5.09 -6.02
CA SER A 40 1.96 4.33 -6.90
C SER A 40 2.55 4.24 -8.28
N LYS A 41 2.20 3.16 -8.98
CA LYS A 41 2.59 3.01 -10.36
C LYS A 41 1.58 2.14 -11.07
N GLU A 42 1.54 2.27 -12.37
CA GLU A 42 0.63 1.49 -13.19
C GLU A 42 1.21 0.13 -13.49
N VAL A 43 0.39 -0.88 -13.32
CA VAL A 43 0.79 -2.25 -13.64
C VAL A 43 -0.34 -2.86 -14.44
N GLY A 44 -0.20 -2.87 -15.76
CA GLY A 44 -1.28 -3.35 -16.62
C GLY A 44 -2.50 -2.45 -16.45
N ASP A 45 -3.61 -3.05 -16.09
CA ASP A 45 -4.84 -2.30 -15.88
C ASP A 45 -5.05 -1.91 -14.43
N GLU A 46 -4.04 -2.12 -13.61
CA GLU A 46 -4.18 -1.86 -12.17
C GLU A 46 -3.14 -0.88 -11.70
N PHE A 47 -3.33 -0.44 -10.47
CA PHE A 47 -2.37 0.47 -9.84
C PHE A 47 -1.78 -0.22 -8.62
N GLU A 48 -0.48 -0.20 -8.51
CA GLU A 48 0.20 -0.77 -7.37
C GLU A 48 0.65 0.36 -6.47
N ILE A 49 0.21 0.35 -5.23
CA ILE A 49 0.56 1.38 -4.27
C ILE A 49 1.43 0.76 -3.19
N VAL A 50 2.63 1.29 -3.06
CA VAL A 50 3.54 0.82 -2.02
C VAL A 50 3.57 1.88 -0.93
N ILE A 51 3.24 1.48 0.27
CA ILE A 51 3.17 2.39 1.41
C ILE A 51 4.32 2.08 2.35
N GLU A 52 5.15 3.06 2.59
CA GLU A 52 6.30 2.88 3.48
C GLU A 52 6.22 3.71 4.74
#